data_1a1fdf1e49021a3bdba33d26c61173ca
#
_entry.id   1a1fdf1e49021a3bdba33d26c61173ca
#
_cell.length_a   1.000
_cell.length_b   1.000
_cell.length_c   1.000
_cell.angle_alpha   90.00
_cell.angle_beta   90.00
_cell.angle_gamma   90.00
#
_symmetry.space_group_name_H-M   'P 1'
#
loop_
_entity.id
_entity.type
_entity.pdbx_description
1 polymer ?
#
loop_
_entity_poly.entity_id
_entity_poly.type
_entity_poly.pdbx_seq_one_letter_code
_entity_poly.pdbx_strand_id
1 'polypeptide(L)'
;MKSNNLIASWAFFCLIGSASAQHVTWPHALGEAERNHVERIGFEPIQTRGIETPPPFDSLRTAAEWEEVEALTISWTSFPCIQKQIVAAAKEECTVIIFADNTGEVEDYLTGAICGGSLDLENVQIVPTEYNSIWIRDYGANTVYGSWNDDRVLVDWLYNRPRPDDDVIPDVLGETMGIDLYSTTAAPNDLMNTGGNWMSDGFGTAFASELVLDENNGGSSWWTDFPDHSESEIDEIIEAFHGVETYIKMPNLPFDGIHHIDMHMKLLDESTLLVAEYPEGVADGPQINANIDYVLSNYTTRWGTPFEVVRIPSPPQSGFGGGYPDENGWYLTYTNSVFVNNTVLLPTYYTEYDTTAIRIYEEALPGYEIVGIDCDNNGSAIISLSGAIHCITHTVGVEDPLIISHLPLSDTDDDENDYPVEAYLSHRSDIASASMFWSVDLTGAWNEVSMTAADASGNWTADIPAQPQGTTVHYYVAATANSGKYGTRPMPAPDGWWSFEVIDPSVGIGSIPASPMQAAYPNPAQAITCIPVDLLRGMNGELFVMNALGGVVERVHKGWFPAGTSKYFLHANRHAAGAYIIALRGENGTVWTQHLMVH
;
A
#
# COMPACT_ATOMS: atom_id res chain seq x y z
N MET A 1 38.40 -56.86 -62.53
CA MET A 1 37.31 -55.93 -62.42
C MET A 1 36.96 -55.83 -60.95
N LYS A 2 37.42 -54.78 -60.29
CA LYS A 2 37.23 -54.58 -58.86
C LYS A 2 36.22 -53.44 -58.69
N SER A 3 35.10 -53.71 -58.03
CA SER A 3 34.10 -52.75 -57.66
C SER A 3 34.49 -52.09 -56.33
N ASN A 4 34.63 -50.79 -56.28
CA ASN A 4 34.83 -50.02 -55.07
C ASN A 4 33.47 -49.64 -54.49
N ASN A 5 33.17 -50.07 -53.26
CA ASN A 5 32.06 -49.59 -52.47
C ASN A 5 32.53 -48.41 -51.62
N LEU A 6 31.98 -47.23 -51.90
CA LEU A 6 32.06 -46.06 -51.01
C LEU A 6 30.97 -46.15 -49.96
N ILE A 7 31.36 -46.24 -48.69
CA ILE A 7 30.48 -46.09 -47.53
C ILE A 7 30.44 -44.61 -47.19
N ALA A 8 29.28 -43.96 -47.41
CA ALA A 8 29.01 -42.62 -46.94
C ALA A 8 28.52 -42.68 -45.51
N SER A 9 29.35 -42.20 -44.55
CA SER A 9 28.95 -41.96 -43.17
C SER A 9 28.12 -40.68 -43.09
N TRP A 10 26.85 -40.82 -42.72
CA TRP A 10 26.00 -39.70 -42.33
C TRP A 10 26.20 -39.44 -40.85
N ALA A 11 26.87 -38.35 -40.51
CA ALA A 11 26.90 -37.80 -39.16
C ALA A 11 25.58 -37.10 -38.89
N PHE A 12 24.73 -37.65 -38.05
CA PHE A 12 23.56 -37.01 -37.49
C PHE A 12 24.05 -36.00 -36.43
N PHE A 13 24.07 -34.72 -36.78
CA PHE A 13 24.16 -33.64 -35.79
C PHE A 13 22.79 -33.51 -35.13
N CYS A 14 22.63 -34.07 -33.92
CA CYS A 14 21.56 -33.67 -33.03
C CYS A 14 21.83 -32.21 -32.61
N LEU A 15 21.16 -31.28 -33.22
CA LEU A 15 20.91 -29.95 -32.65
C LEU A 15 19.96 -30.16 -31.47
N ILE A 16 20.52 -30.27 -30.27
CA ILE A 16 19.76 -30.04 -29.04
C ILE A 16 19.53 -28.54 -29.00
N GLY A 17 18.43 -28.10 -29.60
CA GLY A 17 17.90 -26.77 -29.32
C GLY A 17 17.44 -26.79 -27.86
N SER A 18 18.13 -26.09 -27.01
CA SER A 18 17.59 -25.68 -25.72
C SER A 18 16.34 -24.84 -26.04
N ALA A 19 15.18 -25.47 -25.94
CA ALA A 19 13.94 -24.74 -25.81
C ALA A 19 14.04 -24.03 -24.45
N SER A 20 14.33 -22.74 -24.44
CA SER A 20 14.04 -21.93 -23.27
C SER A 20 12.55 -22.17 -22.97
N ALA A 21 12.26 -22.67 -21.80
CA ALA A 21 10.89 -22.74 -21.32
C ALA A 21 10.35 -21.30 -21.36
N GLN A 22 9.40 -21.04 -22.25
CA GLN A 22 8.68 -19.78 -22.19
C GLN A 22 7.86 -19.84 -20.91
N HIS A 23 8.21 -18.99 -19.94
CA HIS A 23 7.38 -18.82 -18.76
C HIS A 23 5.98 -18.43 -19.18
N VAL A 24 5.01 -19.17 -18.69
CA VAL A 24 3.60 -18.84 -18.90
C VAL A 24 3.26 -17.71 -17.94
N THR A 25 2.75 -16.61 -18.48
CA THR A 25 2.25 -15.51 -17.65
C THR A 25 0.91 -15.91 -17.06
N TRP A 26 0.89 -16.29 -15.79
CA TRP A 26 -0.34 -16.62 -15.08
C TRP A 26 -1.04 -15.36 -14.58
N PRO A 27 -2.39 -15.23 -14.78
CA PRO A 27 -3.17 -14.20 -14.09
C PRO A 27 -3.08 -14.34 -12.58
N HIS A 28 -3.35 -13.29 -11.84
CA HIS A 28 -3.43 -13.33 -10.38
C HIS A 28 -4.55 -14.27 -9.92
N ALA A 29 -5.74 -14.12 -10.48
CA ALA A 29 -6.85 -15.05 -10.28
C ALA A 29 -6.60 -16.40 -10.97
N LEU A 30 -7.02 -17.49 -10.33
CA LEU A 30 -6.99 -18.83 -10.92
C LEU A 30 -7.89 -18.91 -12.16
N GLY A 31 -7.30 -19.29 -13.29
CA GLY A 31 -7.99 -19.38 -14.57
C GLY A 31 -8.10 -20.80 -15.11
N GLU A 32 -8.99 -21.00 -16.10
CA GLU A 32 -9.18 -22.30 -16.76
C GLU A 32 -7.89 -22.82 -17.44
N ALA A 33 -7.07 -21.92 -17.99
CA ALA A 33 -5.82 -22.27 -18.64
C ALA A 33 -4.81 -22.87 -17.63
N GLU A 34 -4.71 -22.29 -16.44
CA GLU A 34 -3.86 -22.75 -15.36
C GLU A 34 -4.38 -24.10 -14.79
N ARG A 35 -5.70 -24.21 -14.57
CA ARG A 35 -6.33 -25.47 -14.19
C ARG A 35 -5.98 -26.59 -15.17
N ASN A 36 -6.19 -26.37 -16.46
CA ASN A 36 -5.86 -27.35 -17.51
C ASN A 36 -4.36 -27.71 -17.53
N HIS A 37 -3.49 -26.76 -17.19
CA HIS A 37 -2.05 -26.99 -17.10
C HIS A 37 -1.74 -27.90 -15.90
N VAL A 38 -2.21 -27.56 -14.72
CA VAL A 38 -1.99 -28.34 -13.48
C VAL A 38 -2.62 -29.75 -13.57
N GLU A 39 -3.84 -29.89 -14.10
CA GLU A 39 -4.46 -31.19 -14.32
C GLU A 39 -3.63 -32.09 -15.25
N ARG A 40 -2.90 -31.50 -16.20
CA ARG A 40 -2.04 -32.23 -17.14
C ARG A 40 -0.72 -32.69 -16.54
N ILE A 41 -0.05 -31.82 -15.73
CA ILE A 41 1.29 -32.07 -15.18
C ILE A 41 1.24 -32.68 -13.79
N GLY A 42 0.13 -32.55 -13.07
CA GLY A 42 -0.03 -32.83 -11.65
C GLY A 42 0.39 -31.63 -10.78
N PHE A 43 -0.12 -31.58 -9.56
CA PHE A 43 0.31 -30.67 -8.52
C PHE A 43 0.99 -31.47 -7.42
N GLU A 44 2.23 -31.16 -7.13
CA GLU A 44 2.98 -31.70 -6.00
C GLU A 44 3.49 -30.52 -5.19
N PRO A 45 2.99 -30.29 -3.95
CA PRO A 45 3.50 -29.22 -3.11
C PRO A 45 4.97 -29.47 -2.79
N ILE A 46 5.77 -28.42 -2.82
CA ILE A 46 7.16 -28.48 -2.36
C ILE A 46 7.16 -28.28 -0.84
N GLN A 47 7.92 -29.08 -0.11
CA GLN A 47 8.11 -28.87 1.32
C GLN A 47 9.02 -27.66 1.54
N THR A 48 8.51 -26.64 2.19
CA THR A 48 9.30 -25.50 2.65
C THR A 48 10.23 -25.92 3.78
N ARG A 49 11.32 -25.18 3.98
CA ARG A 49 12.31 -25.44 5.04
C ARG A 49 12.10 -24.60 6.28
N GLY A 50 11.02 -23.82 6.31
CA GLY A 50 10.70 -22.97 7.44
C GLY A 50 10.52 -23.75 8.75
N ILE A 51 10.77 -23.07 9.86
CA ILE A 51 10.56 -23.60 11.21
C ILE A 51 9.06 -23.57 11.49
N GLU A 52 8.44 -24.74 11.66
CA GLU A 52 6.97 -24.93 11.79
C GLU A 52 6.43 -24.66 13.22
N THR A 53 7.27 -24.20 14.12
CA THR A 53 6.85 -23.79 15.47
C THR A 53 6.92 -22.28 15.58
N PRO A 54 6.05 -21.65 16.41
CA PRO A 54 6.13 -20.21 16.61
C PRO A 54 7.53 -19.72 16.97
N PRO A 55 7.93 -18.53 16.52
CA PRO A 55 9.20 -17.94 16.91
C PRO A 55 9.34 -17.87 18.45
N PRO A 56 10.48 -18.27 19.03
CA PRO A 56 10.62 -18.47 20.47
C PRO A 56 10.89 -17.17 21.23
N PHE A 57 10.17 -16.09 20.92
CA PHE A 57 10.33 -14.78 21.53
C PHE A 57 9.14 -14.45 22.46
N ASP A 58 9.41 -13.66 23.51
CA ASP A 58 8.37 -13.27 24.47
C ASP A 58 7.30 -12.34 23.88
N SER A 59 7.65 -11.61 22.82
CA SER A 59 6.74 -10.76 22.06
C SER A 59 7.16 -10.74 20.59
N LEU A 60 6.17 -10.57 19.73
CA LEU A 60 6.36 -10.45 18.29
C LEU A 60 5.65 -9.19 17.77
N ARG A 61 6.12 -8.65 16.66
CA ARG A 61 5.40 -7.68 15.85
C ARG A 61 5.75 -7.84 14.38
N THR A 62 4.78 -7.77 13.51
CA THR A 62 5.01 -7.69 12.06
C THR A 62 5.34 -6.26 11.67
N ALA A 63 6.36 -6.06 10.84
CA ALA A 63 6.70 -4.74 10.30
C ALA A 63 5.53 -4.12 9.55
N ALA A 64 5.35 -2.81 9.72
CA ALA A 64 4.44 -2.04 8.86
C ALA A 64 5.16 -1.67 7.54
N GLU A 65 4.39 -1.43 6.48
CA GLU A 65 4.96 -1.18 5.14
C GLU A 65 5.74 0.14 5.04
N TRP A 66 5.40 1.14 5.86
CA TRP A 66 6.09 2.43 5.92
C TRP A 66 7.32 2.45 6.83
N GLU A 67 7.70 1.32 7.41
CA GLU A 67 8.93 1.20 8.18
C GLU A 67 10.14 1.11 7.24
N GLU A 68 11.34 1.27 7.81
CA GLU A 68 12.59 1.24 7.05
C GLU A 68 12.82 -0.13 6.40
N VAL A 69 13.12 -0.12 5.10
CA VAL A 69 13.27 -1.28 4.23
C VAL A 69 14.74 -1.51 3.89
N GLU A 70 15.25 -2.73 4.13
CA GLU A 70 16.58 -3.17 3.68
C GLU A 70 16.58 -3.64 2.24
N ALA A 71 15.52 -4.34 1.83
CA ALA A 71 15.41 -4.88 0.47
C ALA A 71 13.99 -4.84 -0.08
N LEU A 72 13.89 -4.56 -1.38
CA LEU A 72 12.70 -4.83 -2.20
C LEU A 72 12.96 -6.08 -3.04
N THR A 73 12.01 -7.02 -3.08
CA THR A 73 12.12 -8.27 -3.85
C THR A 73 11.15 -8.28 -5.02
N ILE A 74 11.56 -8.85 -6.14
CA ILE A 74 10.75 -9.09 -7.34
C ILE A 74 11.08 -10.44 -7.98
N SER A 75 10.12 -11.07 -8.65
CA SER A 75 10.33 -12.24 -9.51
C SER A 75 10.28 -11.82 -10.97
N TRP A 76 11.41 -11.97 -11.69
CA TRP A 76 11.58 -11.44 -13.03
C TRP A 76 11.02 -12.36 -14.11
N THR A 77 9.81 -12.10 -14.56
CA THR A 77 9.20 -12.86 -15.65
C THR A 77 8.47 -11.97 -16.66
N SER A 78 7.23 -11.65 -16.41
CA SER A 78 6.39 -10.85 -17.31
C SER A 78 6.56 -9.35 -17.05
N PHE A 79 6.17 -8.51 -18.00
CA PHE A 79 6.18 -7.05 -17.85
C PHE A 79 7.56 -6.44 -17.52
N PRO A 80 8.63 -6.81 -18.23
CA PRO A 80 9.98 -6.38 -17.87
C PRO A 80 10.18 -4.86 -17.88
N CYS A 81 9.36 -4.11 -18.64
CA CYS A 81 9.37 -2.64 -18.63
C CYS A 81 8.86 -2.06 -17.31
N ILE A 82 7.82 -2.65 -16.73
CA ILE A 82 7.27 -2.25 -15.43
C ILE A 82 8.29 -2.57 -14.34
N GLN A 83 8.80 -3.80 -14.33
CA GLN A 83 9.80 -4.23 -13.35
C GLN A 83 11.08 -3.37 -13.41
N LYS A 84 11.55 -3.02 -14.61
CA LYS A 84 12.72 -2.14 -14.75
C LYS A 84 12.49 -0.74 -14.18
N GLN A 85 11.30 -0.16 -14.30
CA GLN A 85 10.96 1.11 -13.67
C GLN A 85 10.98 0.99 -12.14
N ILE A 86 10.44 -0.11 -11.60
CA ILE A 86 10.48 -0.41 -10.16
C ILE A 86 11.94 -0.52 -9.69
N VAL A 87 12.78 -1.30 -10.39
CA VAL A 87 14.21 -1.43 -10.06
C VAL A 87 14.91 -0.08 -10.09
N ALA A 88 14.64 0.75 -11.11
CA ALA A 88 15.27 2.06 -11.28
C ALA A 88 14.99 3.00 -10.10
N ALA A 89 13.79 2.98 -9.57
CA ALA A 89 13.42 3.82 -8.44
C ALA A 89 13.85 3.21 -7.09
N ALA A 90 13.62 1.91 -6.88
CA ALA A 90 13.86 1.26 -5.60
C ALA A 90 15.36 1.12 -5.27
N LYS A 91 16.24 0.94 -6.26
CA LYS A 91 17.68 0.79 -6.03
C LYS A 91 18.37 2.04 -5.44
N GLU A 92 17.73 3.20 -5.57
CA GLU A 92 18.23 4.45 -4.96
C GLU A 92 17.94 4.50 -3.45
N GLU A 93 16.99 3.68 -2.97
CA GLU A 93 16.51 3.66 -1.59
C GLU A 93 16.96 2.41 -0.80
N CYS A 94 17.05 1.25 -1.45
CA CYS A 94 17.36 -0.02 -0.80
C CYS A 94 18.03 -1.01 -1.78
N THR A 95 18.39 -2.19 -1.29
CA THR A 95 18.80 -3.30 -2.17
C THR A 95 17.59 -3.86 -2.91
N VAL A 96 17.70 -4.05 -4.23
CA VAL A 96 16.69 -4.78 -5.00
C VAL A 96 17.16 -6.20 -5.25
N ILE A 97 16.44 -7.18 -4.70
CA ILE A 97 16.70 -8.61 -4.91
C ILE A 97 15.76 -9.13 -5.99
N ILE A 98 16.34 -9.63 -7.08
CA ILE A 98 15.61 -10.12 -8.25
C ILE A 98 15.78 -11.63 -8.34
N PHE A 99 14.70 -12.38 -8.15
CA PHE A 99 14.68 -13.81 -8.43
C PHE A 99 14.51 -14.05 -9.93
N ALA A 100 15.38 -14.83 -10.53
CA ALA A 100 15.38 -15.07 -11.97
C ALA A 100 15.94 -16.46 -12.31
N ASP A 101 15.30 -17.16 -13.23
CA ASP A 101 15.81 -18.42 -13.79
C ASP A 101 16.99 -18.18 -14.77
N ASN A 102 17.04 -17.03 -15.42
CA ASN A 102 18.12 -16.60 -16.30
C ASN A 102 18.68 -15.23 -15.89
N THR A 103 19.63 -15.25 -14.99
CA THR A 103 20.26 -14.01 -14.46
C THR A 103 20.93 -13.15 -15.53
N GLY A 104 21.52 -13.76 -16.57
CA GLY A 104 22.17 -13.04 -17.66
C GLY A 104 21.17 -12.27 -18.54
N GLU A 105 19.98 -12.80 -18.75
CA GLU A 105 18.93 -12.08 -19.48
C GLU A 105 18.42 -10.86 -18.70
N VAL A 106 18.28 -10.99 -17.39
CA VAL A 106 17.90 -9.87 -16.52
C VAL A 106 18.97 -8.78 -16.54
N GLU A 107 20.24 -9.15 -16.37
CA GLU A 107 21.36 -8.22 -16.42
C GLU A 107 21.42 -7.47 -17.77
N ASP A 108 21.30 -8.19 -18.89
CA ASP A 108 21.28 -7.62 -20.23
C ASP A 108 20.08 -6.67 -20.44
N TYR A 109 18.92 -7.00 -19.87
CA TYR A 109 17.73 -6.15 -19.97
C TYR A 109 17.85 -4.88 -19.13
N LEU A 110 18.32 -4.99 -17.89
CA LEU A 110 18.48 -3.84 -17.00
C LEU A 110 19.53 -2.85 -17.53
N THR A 111 20.66 -3.36 -18.02
CA THR A 111 21.75 -2.54 -18.57
C THR A 111 21.49 -2.07 -20.00
N GLY A 112 20.49 -2.65 -20.67
CA GLY A 112 20.07 -2.25 -22.01
C GLY A 112 19.36 -0.90 -22.06
N ALA A 113 19.27 -0.29 -23.24
CA ALA A 113 18.66 1.04 -23.43
C ALA A 113 17.13 1.06 -23.53
N ILE A 114 16.47 -0.10 -23.42
CA ILE A 114 15.01 -0.24 -23.52
C ILE A 114 14.35 0.21 -22.21
N CYS A 115 13.15 0.77 -22.27
CA CYS A 115 12.34 1.14 -21.11
C CYS A 115 13.07 2.03 -20.09
N GLY A 116 13.34 3.27 -20.48
CA GLY A 116 13.89 4.28 -19.59
C GLY A 116 15.42 4.44 -19.62
N GLY A 117 16.12 3.62 -20.41
CA GLY A 117 17.58 3.72 -20.55
C GLY A 117 18.35 2.62 -19.80
N SER A 118 19.67 2.68 -19.87
CA SER A 118 20.56 1.73 -19.18
C SER A 118 20.63 2.03 -17.69
N LEU A 119 20.46 1.02 -16.85
CA LEU A 119 20.71 1.10 -15.42
C LEU A 119 22.12 0.57 -15.12
N ASP A 120 22.80 1.14 -14.13
CA ASP A 120 23.84 0.43 -13.43
C ASP A 120 23.22 -0.57 -12.45
N LEU A 121 23.98 -1.54 -11.99
CA LEU A 121 23.52 -2.59 -11.08
C LEU A 121 23.99 -2.38 -9.63
N GLU A 122 24.32 -1.15 -9.26
CA GLU A 122 24.55 -0.82 -7.85
C GLU A 122 23.25 -1.04 -7.07
N ASN A 123 23.34 -1.65 -5.89
CA ASN A 123 22.19 -2.07 -5.07
C ASN A 123 21.22 -3.06 -5.76
N VAL A 124 21.65 -3.78 -6.78
CA VAL A 124 20.84 -4.82 -7.44
C VAL A 124 21.52 -6.18 -7.26
N GLN A 125 20.81 -7.12 -6.66
CA GLN A 125 21.25 -8.51 -6.51
C GLN A 125 20.33 -9.43 -7.32
N ILE A 126 20.87 -10.19 -8.28
CA ILE A 126 20.11 -11.13 -9.09
C ILE A 126 20.39 -12.54 -8.56
N VAL A 127 19.36 -13.23 -8.09
CA VAL A 127 19.44 -14.56 -7.45
C VAL A 127 18.87 -15.61 -8.41
N PRO A 128 19.67 -16.61 -8.83
CA PRO A 128 19.19 -17.67 -9.71
C PRO A 128 18.20 -18.57 -8.98
N THR A 129 16.93 -18.55 -9.40
CA THR A 129 15.84 -19.28 -8.77
C THR A 129 14.75 -19.57 -9.78
N GLU A 130 14.18 -20.78 -9.76
CA GLU A 130 12.96 -21.11 -10.48
C GLU A 130 11.74 -20.58 -9.70
N TYR A 131 10.71 -20.16 -10.41
CA TYR A 131 9.43 -19.68 -9.87
C TYR A 131 8.33 -19.85 -10.93
N ASN A 132 7.06 -19.79 -10.52
CA ASN A 132 5.94 -19.96 -11.43
C ASN A 132 5.31 -18.65 -11.89
N SER A 133 5.31 -17.61 -11.06
CA SER A 133 4.62 -16.36 -11.34
C SER A 133 5.33 -15.10 -10.86
N ILE A 134 4.84 -13.94 -11.32
CA ILE A 134 5.33 -12.62 -10.95
C ILE A 134 4.82 -12.14 -9.56
N TRP A 135 3.83 -12.81 -8.98
CA TRP A 135 3.02 -12.33 -7.85
C TRP A 135 3.71 -12.51 -6.49
N ILE A 136 4.95 -11.99 -6.37
CA ILE A 136 5.78 -12.18 -5.17
C ILE A 136 5.19 -11.57 -3.89
N ARG A 137 4.26 -10.62 -4.00
CA ARG A 137 3.54 -10.11 -2.84
C ARG A 137 2.83 -11.23 -2.09
N ASP A 138 2.26 -12.16 -2.81
CA ASP A 138 1.39 -13.18 -2.24
C ASP A 138 2.14 -14.31 -1.54
N TYR A 139 3.28 -14.70 -2.10
CA TYR A 139 4.11 -15.77 -1.59
C TYR A 139 5.40 -15.31 -0.91
N GLY A 140 5.63 -13.99 -0.79
CA GLY A 140 6.77 -13.45 -0.07
C GLY A 140 6.59 -13.56 1.44
N ALA A 141 7.68 -13.84 2.18
CA ALA A 141 7.64 -13.96 3.61
C ALA A 141 7.63 -12.60 4.31
N ASN A 142 6.81 -12.45 5.33
CA ASN A 142 6.69 -11.22 6.10
C ASN A 142 7.86 -11.02 7.06
N THR A 143 8.36 -9.80 7.21
CA THR A 143 9.32 -9.46 8.25
C THR A 143 8.60 -9.35 9.60
N VAL A 144 9.07 -10.14 10.55
CA VAL A 144 8.59 -10.14 11.94
C VAL A 144 9.77 -9.90 12.87
N TYR A 145 9.56 -9.04 13.87
CA TYR A 145 10.57 -8.75 14.89
C TYR A 145 10.20 -9.44 16.20
N GLY A 146 11.17 -10.21 16.71
CA GLY A 146 11.09 -10.83 18.01
C GLY A 146 11.57 -9.90 19.11
N SER A 147 11.17 -10.21 20.36
CA SER A 147 11.52 -9.38 21.52
C SER A 147 11.23 -7.89 21.28
N TRP A 148 10.18 -7.64 20.53
CA TRP A 148 9.69 -6.36 20.02
C TRP A 148 10.53 -5.74 18.88
N ASN A 149 11.85 -5.70 18.94
CA ASN A 149 12.73 -5.17 17.87
C ASN A 149 14.16 -5.75 17.91
N ASP A 150 14.39 -6.76 18.74
CA ASP A 150 15.76 -7.26 18.96
C ASP A 150 16.20 -8.26 17.88
N ASP A 151 15.30 -9.12 17.47
CA ASP A 151 15.58 -10.22 16.54
C ASP A 151 14.66 -10.12 15.30
N ARG A 152 15.23 -10.15 14.12
CA ARG A 152 14.48 -10.16 12.85
C ARG A 152 14.37 -11.59 12.33
N VAL A 153 13.16 -11.99 12.00
CA VAL A 153 12.84 -13.27 11.34
C VAL A 153 11.91 -13.02 10.14
N LEU A 154 11.83 -14.00 9.27
CA LEU A 154 10.81 -14.08 8.23
C LEU A 154 9.74 -15.07 8.64
N VAL A 155 8.48 -14.78 8.29
CA VAL A 155 7.34 -15.69 8.50
C VAL A 155 6.60 -15.89 7.19
N ASP A 156 6.46 -17.15 6.82
CA ASP A 156 5.81 -17.62 5.61
C ASP A 156 4.50 -18.37 5.93
N TRP A 157 3.61 -18.50 4.94
CA TRP A 157 2.35 -19.23 5.02
C TRP A 157 2.12 -20.14 3.81
N LEU A 158 1.09 -20.96 3.84
CA LEU A 158 0.68 -21.73 2.67
C LEU A 158 0.16 -20.76 1.60
N TYR A 159 0.82 -20.77 0.44
CA TYR A 159 0.38 -19.97 -0.69
C TYR A 159 -0.92 -20.52 -1.29
N ASN A 160 -1.88 -19.65 -1.52
CA ASN A 160 -3.23 -20.02 -1.97
C ASN A 160 -3.35 -20.28 -3.50
N ARG A 161 -2.25 -20.69 -4.16
CA ARG A 161 -2.21 -21.03 -5.58
C ARG A 161 -1.42 -22.31 -5.84
N PRO A 162 -1.77 -23.08 -6.89
CA PRO A 162 -1.05 -24.31 -7.27
C PRO A 162 0.28 -24.00 -8.01
N ARG A 163 1.16 -23.24 -7.37
CA ARG A 163 2.42 -22.70 -7.92
C ARG A 163 3.58 -23.06 -7.00
N PRO A 164 4.01 -24.34 -7.01
CA PRO A 164 4.94 -24.83 -6.00
C PRO A 164 6.33 -24.18 -6.04
N ASP A 165 6.79 -23.69 -7.21
CA ASP A 165 8.09 -23.01 -7.28
C ASP A 165 8.02 -21.58 -6.73
N ASP A 166 6.83 -20.95 -6.69
CA ASP A 166 6.62 -19.66 -5.99
C ASP A 166 6.78 -19.84 -4.48
N ASP A 167 6.26 -20.94 -3.94
CA ASP A 167 6.25 -21.28 -2.51
C ASP A 167 7.65 -21.59 -1.92
N VAL A 168 8.68 -21.68 -2.76
CA VAL A 168 10.09 -21.86 -2.37
C VAL A 168 10.82 -20.53 -2.20
N ILE A 169 10.30 -19.44 -2.74
CA ILE A 169 10.97 -18.14 -2.72
C ILE A 169 11.27 -17.65 -1.29
N PRO A 170 10.40 -17.82 -0.28
CA PRO A 170 10.74 -17.51 1.11
C PRO A 170 11.99 -18.19 1.64
N ASP A 171 12.17 -19.48 1.33
CA ASP A 171 13.38 -20.24 1.70
C ASP A 171 14.64 -19.64 1.08
N VAL A 172 14.58 -19.34 -0.22
CA VAL A 172 15.71 -18.76 -0.97
C VAL A 172 16.02 -17.36 -0.46
N LEU A 173 15.00 -16.56 -0.10
CA LEU A 173 15.17 -15.23 0.48
C LEU A 173 15.86 -15.32 1.85
N GLY A 174 15.38 -16.19 2.74
CA GLY A 174 15.98 -16.43 4.05
C GLY A 174 17.45 -16.87 3.94
N GLU A 175 17.76 -17.81 3.04
CA GLU A 175 19.14 -18.23 2.77
C GLU A 175 20.01 -17.08 2.20
N THR A 176 19.44 -16.27 1.28
CA THR A 176 20.15 -15.15 0.61
C THR A 176 20.52 -14.04 1.60
N MET A 177 19.61 -13.71 2.51
CA MET A 177 19.80 -12.64 3.48
C MET A 177 20.35 -13.14 4.83
N GLY A 178 20.40 -14.46 5.05
CA GLY A 178 20.86 -15.04 6.32
C GLY A 178 19.87 -14.80 7.46
N ILE A 179 18.56 -14.81 7.17
CA ILE A 179 17.47 -14.59 8.13
C ILE A 179 16.75 -15.91 8.36
N ASP A 180 16.48 -16.24 9.62
CA ASP A 180 15.71 -17.44 9.96
C ASP A 180 14.26 -17.32 9.43
N LEU A 181 13.79 -18.39 8.78
CA LEU A 181 12.44 -18.51 8.25
C LEU A 181 11.59 -19.37 9.18
N TYR A 182 10.49 -18.83 9.64
CA TYR A 182 9.40 -19.56 10.28
C TYR A 182 8.24 -19.73 9.31
N SER A 183 7.45 -20.78 9.47
CA SER A 183 6.36 -21.03 8.53
C SER A 183 5.11 -21.61 9.20
N THR A 184 3.95 -21.24 8.67
CA THR A 184 2.65 -21.78 9.00
C THR A 184 2.19 -22.73 7.88
N THR A 185 3.06 -23.68 7.50
CA THR A 185 2.83 -24.59 6.37
C THR A 185 2.43 -26.01 6.79
N ALA A 186 2.51 -26.32 8.09
CA ALA A 186 2.16 -27.66 8.60
C ALA A 186 1.23 -27.62 9.81
N ALA A 187 0.33 -28.61 9.88
CA ALA A 187 -0.58 -28.80 10.99
C ALA A 187 0.17 -28.98 12.34
N PRO A 188 -0.29 -28.40 13.44
CA PRO A 188 -1.62 -27.76 13.62
C PRO A 188 -1.66 -26.25 13.31
N ASN A 189 -0.60 -25.68 12.80
CA ASN A 189 -0.49 -24.23 12.55
C ASN A 189 -0.55 -23.89 11.05
N ASP A 190 -0.98 -24.84 10.22
CA ASP A 190 -1.13 -24.65 8.78
C ASP A 190 -2.17 -23.55 8.50
N LEU A 191 -1.74 -22.50 7.79
CA LEU A 191 -2.59 -21.37 7.47
C LEU A 191 -2.40 -20.97 6.01
N MET A 192 -3.45 -21.06 5.22
CA MET A 192 -3.47 -20.56 3.86
C MET A 192 -3.73 -19.05 3.87
N ASN A 193 -2.83 -18.27 3.26
CA ASN A 193 -2.96 -16.83 3.17
C ASN A 193 -2.23 -16.27 1.93
N THR A 194 -2.28 -14.97 1.74
CA THR A 194 -1.67 -14.25 0.63
C THR A 194 -1.35 -12.82 1.03
N GLY A 195 -0.17 -12.32 0.65
CA GLY A 195 0.31 -11.00 1.07
C GLY A 195 -0.46 -9.82 0.51
N GLY A 196 -1.18 -9.98 -0.62
CA GLY A 196 -2.09 -8.95 -1.12
C GLY A 196 -3.35 -8.78 -0.25
N ASN A 197 -3.66 -9.79 0.56
CA ASN A 197 -4.75 -9.78 1.54
C ASN A 197 -4.24 -9.56 2.99
N TRP A 198 -3.18 -8.79 3.14
CA TRP A 198 -2.52 -8.55 4.42
C TRP A 198 -1.98 -7.14 4.55
N MET A 199 -2.30 -6.45 5.65
CA MET A 199 -1.69 -5.17 6.05
C MET A 199 -1.52 -5.15 7.56
N SER A 200 -0.35 -4.74 8.05
CA SER A 200 -0.04 -4.59 9.48
C SER A 200 0.19 -3.12 9.82
N ASP A 201 -0.29 -2.69 10.99
CA ASP A 201 0.01 -1.36 11.54
C ASP A 201 1.38 -1.29 12.27
N GLY A 202 2.08 -2.41 12.39
CA GLY A 202 3.34 -2.50 13.13
C GLY A 202 3.17 -2.59 14.65
N PHE A 203 1.94 -2.56 15.16
CA PHE A 203 1.63 -2.47 16.58
C PHE A 203 0.53 -3.44 17.05
N GLY A 204 0.39 -4.55 16.35
CA GLY A 204 -0.50 -5.65 16.74
C GLY A 204 -1.87 -5.60 16.10
N THR A 205 -2.15 -4.69 15.16
CA THR A 205 -3.36 -4.71 14.33
C THR A 205 -3.02 -5.08 12.89
N ALA A 206 -3.81 -6.00 12.31
CA ALA A 206 -3.71 -6.31 10.90
C ALA A 206 -5.09 -6.38 10.24
N PHE A 207 -5.11 -6.22 8.92
CA PHE A 207 -6.31 -6.19 8.09
C PHE A 207 -6.26 -7.27 7.02
N ALA A 208 -7.40 -7.88 6.74
CA ALA A 208 -7.63 -8.80 5.64
C ALA A 208 -9.09 -8.71 5.15
N SER A 209 -9.37 -9.35 4.03
CA SER A 209 -10.73 -9.74 3.67
C SER A 209 -11.08 -11.11 4.28
N GLU A 210 -12.37 -11.48 4.26
CA GLU A 210 -12.84 -12.80 4.70
C GLU A 210 -12.29 -13.96 3.83
N LEU A 211 -11.51 -13.69 2.77
CA LEU A 211 -10.81 -14.71 2.01
C LEU A 211 -10.01 -15.65 2.91
N VAL A 212 -9.34 -15.11 3.94
CA VAL A 212 -8.58 -15.92 4.90
C VAL A 212 -9.46 -16.90 5.66
N LEU A 213 -10.73 -16.57 5.90
CA LEU A 213 -11.68 -17.49 6.52
C LEU A 213 -12.16 -18.54 5.51
N ASP A 214 -12.44 -18.12 4.29
CA ASP A 214 -12.93 -19.01 3.23
C ASP A 214 -11.91 -20.09 2.84
N GLU A 215 -10.63 -19.78 2.89
CA GLU A 215 -9.53 -20.68 2.51
C GLU A 215 -8.96 -21.49 3.69
N ASN A 216 -9.54 -21.38 4.91
CA ASN A 216 -9.11 -22.12 6.08
C ASN A 216 -10.30 -22.82 6.83
N ASN A 217 -11.44 -23.03 6.17
CA ASN A 217 -12.68 -23.56 6.77
C ASN A 217 -12.88 -25.07 6.59
N GLY A 218 -11.84 -25.83 6.26
CA GLY A 218 -11.93 -27.28 5.96
C GLY A 218 -12.62 -27.60 4.64
N GLY A 219 -12.83 -26.58 3.80
CA GLY A 219 -13.32 -26.75 2.43
C GLY A 219 -12.24 -27.28 1.48
N SER A 220 -12.48 -27.18 0.18
CA SER A 220 -11.49 -27.55 -0.81
C SER A 220 -11.63 -26.76 -2.09
N SER A 221 -10.52 -26.55 -2.76
CA SER A 221 -10.50 -26.12 -4.15
C SER A 221 -10.30 -27.34 -5.08
N TRP A 222 -10.23 -27.09 -6.38
CA TRP A 222 -10.01 -28.15 -7.36
C TRP A 222 -8.58 -28.78 -7.31
N TRP A 223 -7.63 -28.16 -6.60
CA TRP A 223 -6.22 -28.59 -6.54
C TRP A 223 -5.76 -28.99 -5.13
N THR A 224 -6.43 -28.52 -4.05
CA THR A 224 -6.06 -28.84 -2.66
C THR A 224 -7.27 -28.82 -1.73
N ASP A 225 -7.16 -29.52 -0.62
CA ASP A 225 -8.04 -29.34 0.55
C ASP A 225 -7.51 -28.16 1.37
N PHE A 226 -8.40 -27.37 1.92
CA PHE A 226 -8.07 -26.22 2.78
C PHE A 226 -7.78 -26.68 4.22
N PRO A 227 -6.91 -25.98 4.96
CA PRO A 227 -6.84 -26.11 6.41
C PRO A 227 -8.22 -26.00 7.07
N ASP A 228 -8.43 -26.67 8.20
CA ASP A 228 -9.71 -26.68 8.90
C ASP A 228 -9.58 -25.98 10.26
N HIS A 229 -9.70 -24.66 10.24
CA HIS A 229 -9.58 -23.79 11.39
C HIS A 229 -10.82 -22.93 11.58
N SER A 230 -11.24 -22.76 12.83
CA SER A 230 -12.17 -21.71 13.20
C SER A 230 -11.49 -20.34 13.14
N GLU A 231 -12.28 -19.27 13.08
CA GLU A 231 -11.74 -17.90 13.10
C GLU A 231 -10.84 -17.64 14.31
N SER A 232 -11.19 -18.18 15.51
CA SER A 232 -10.36 -18.04 16.71
C SER A 232 -9.02 -18.77 16.61
N GLU A 233 -8.96 -19.92 15.94
CA GLU A 233 -7.71 -20.65 15.70
C GLU A 233 -6.82 -19.91 14.69
N ILE A 234 -7.42 -19.29 13.67
CA ILE A 234 -6.71 -18.41 12.73
C ILE A 234 -6.09 -17.23 13.50
N ASP A 235 -6.86 -16.57 14.36
CA ASP A 235 -6.38 -15.47 15.20
C ASP A 235 -5.23 -15.92 16.11
N GLU A 236 -5.34 -17.09 16.74
CA GLU A 236 -4.28 -17.67 17.59
C GLU A 236 -3.00 -17.99 16.80
N ILE A 237 -3.10 -18.48 15.56
CA ILE A 237 -1.95 -18.74 14.69
C ILE A 237 -1.29 -17.41 14.29
N ILE A 238 -2.07 -16.43 13.88
CA ILE A 238 -1.58 -15.10 13.48
C ILE A 238 -0.93 -14.38 14.68
N GLU A 239 -1.51 -14.44 15.86
CA GLU A 239 -0.88 -13.91 17.08
C GLU A 239 0.45 -14.60 17.38
N ALA A 240 0.47 -15.94 17.32
CA ALA A 240 1.64 -16.74 17.68
C ALA A 240 2.83 -16.58 16.70
N PHE A 241 2.60 -16.30 15.42
CA PHE A 241 3.66 -16.19 14.40
C PHE A 241 3.94 -14.74 13.98
N HIS A 242 2.95 -13.86 14.04
CA HIS A 242 3.03 -12.48 13.55
C HIS A 242 2.92 -11.42 14.64
N GLY A 243 2.53 -11.79 15.87
CA GLY A 243 2.33 -10.84 16.97
C GLY A 243 1.13 -9.90 16.74
N VAL A 244 0.11 -10.36 16.05
CA VAL A 244 -1.11 -9.57 15.78
C VAL A 244 -2.19 -9.97 16.76
N GLU A 245 -2.59 -9.02 17.61
CA GLU A 245 -3.63 -9.20 18.65
C GLU A 245 -5.04 -8.89 18.12
N THR A 246 -5.13 -8.04 17.09
CA THR A 246 -6.38 -7.62 16.45
C THR A 246 -6.31 -7.88 14.94
N TYR A 247 -6.94 -8.95 14.49
CA TYR A 247 -7.00 -9.29 13.07
C TYR A 247 -8.37 -8.93 12.49
N ILE A 248 -8.44 -7.80 11.79
CA ILE A 248 -9.68 -7.24 11.22
C ILE A 248 -9.95 -7.91 9.88
N LYS A 249 -11.06 -8.64 9.78
CA LYS A 249 -11.50 -9.34 8.59
C LYS A 249 -12.75 -8.66 8.03
N MET A 250 -12.65 -8.18 6.79
CA MET A 250 -13.71 -7.44 6.10
C MET A 250 -14.41 -8.33 5.07
N PRO A 251 -15.73 -8.19 4.86
CA PRO A 251 -16.43 -8.90 3.79
C PRO A 251 -15.75 -8.76 2.42
N ASN A 252 -15.70 -9.88 1.69
CA ASN A 252 -15.16 -9.93 0.34
C ASN A 252 -15.92 -8.98 -0.60
N LEU A 253 -15.21 -8.38 -1.57
CA LEU A 253 -15.83 -7.54 -2.59
C LEU A 253 -16.57 -8.41 -3.61
N PRO A 254 -17.80 -8.03 -4.04
CA PRO A 254 -18.64 -8.89 -4.86
C PRO A 254 -18.15 -9.07 -6.31
N PHE A 255 -17.38 -8.13 -6.87
CA PHE A 255 -16.90 -8.18 -8.24
C PHE A 255 -15.38 -8.39 -8.35
N ASP A 256 -14.66 -8.35 -7.23
CA ASP A 256 -13.24 -8.69 -7.17
C ASP A 256 -13.05 -10.21 -7.28
N GLY A 257 -12.21 -10.64 -8.20
CA GLY A 257 -11.95 -12.06 -8.44
C GLY A 257 -10.83 -12.66 -7.58
N ILE A 258 -10.09 -11.83 -6.83
CA ILE A 258 -8.96 -12.26 -5.99
C ILE A 258 -9.18 -11.98 -4.50
N HIS A 259 -10.05 -11.05 -4.16
CA HIS A 259 -10.41 -10.61 -2.81
C HIS A 259 -9.23 -10.09 -1.97
N HIS A 260 -8.25 -9.45 -2.64
CA HIS A 260 -7.10 -8.85 -1.99
C HIS A 260 -7.39 -7.40 -1.60
N ILE A 261 -7.12 -7.04 -0.33
CA ILE A 261 -7.43 -5.71 0.19
C ILE A 261 -6.52 -4.61 -0.38
N ASP A 262 -5.31 -4.94 -0.82
CA ASP A 262 -4.35 -4.00 -1.41
C ASP A 262 -4.83 -3.37 -2.73
N MET A 263 -5.84 -3.97 -3.36
CA MET A 263 -6.47 -3.45 -4.58
C MET A 263 -7.38 -2.26 -4.32
N HIS A 264 -7.84 -2.05 -3.08
CA HIS A 264 -8.82 -1.02 -2.77
C HIS A 264 -8.58 -0.26 -1.45
N MET A 265 -7.59 -0.67 -0.65
CA MET A 265 -7.18 0.08 0.53
C MET A 265 -5.67 -0.08 0.80
N LYS A 266 -5.13 0.85 1.60
CA LYS A 266 -3.75 0.86 2.07
C LYS A 266 -3.65 1.61 3.39
N LEU A 267 -2.83 1.12 4.32
CA LEU A 267 -2.37 1.91 5.45
C LEU A 267 -1.26 2.85 4.98
N LEU A 268 -1.36 4.14 5.31
CA LEU A 268 -0.31 5.14 5.07
C LEU A 268 0.57 5.33 6.31
N ASP A 269 -0.03 5.17 7.47
CA ASP A 269 0.61 5.15 8.78
C ASP A 269 -0.31 4.39 9.77
N GLU A 270 0.03 4.42 11.06
CA GLU A 270 -0.70 3.73 12.12
C GLU A 270 -2.14 4.23 12.32
N SER A 271 -2.52 5.33 11.71
CA SER A 271 -3.83 5.98 11.90
C SER A 271 -4.58 6.28 10.62
N THR A 272 -3.95 6.18 9.46
CA THR A 272 -4.49 6.69 8.20
C THR A 272 -4.70 5.58 7.18
N LEU A 273 -5.96 5.43 6.76
CA LEU A 273 -6.39 4.51 5.69
C LEU A 273 -6.56 5.28 4.37
N LEU A 274 -5.80 4.94 3.34
CA LEU A 274 -6.06 5.34 1.97
C LEU A 274 -7.04 4.33 1.37
N VAL A 275 -8.17 4.81 0.84
CA VAL A 275 -9.26 3.96 0.36
C VAL A 275 -9.69 4.37 -1.04
N ALA A 276 -9.79 3.40 -1.93
CA ALA A 276 -10.28 3.58 -3.29
C ALA A 276 -11.71 4.15 -3.30
N GLU A 277 -11.97 5.12 -4.17
CA GLU A 277 -13.30 5.68 -4.36
C GLU A 277 -13.79 5.41 -5.78
N TYR A 278 -14.92 4.73 -5.85
CA TYR A 278 -15.62 4.44 -7.09
C TYR A 278 -16.80 5.41 -7.26
N PRO A 279 -17.31 5.60 -8.48
CA PRO A 279 -18.55 6.34 -8.67
C PRO A 279 -19.70 5.76 -7.83
N GLU A 280 -20.62 6.61 -7.36
CA GLU A 280 -21.71 6.20 -6.46
C GLU A 280 -22.51 5.02 -7.04
N GLY A 281 -22.65 3.95 -6.27
CA GLY A 281 -23.50 2.80 -6.57
C GLY A 281 -22.98 1.84 -7.63
N VAL A 282 -21.71 1.97 -8.07
CA VAL A 282 -21.18 1.10 -9.12
C VAL A 282 -20.07 0.17 -8.62
N ALA A 283 -19.95 -0.98 -9.28
CA ALA A 283 -18.96 -2.03 -9.01
C ALA A 283 -18.85 -2.33 -7.49
N ASP A 284 -17.64 -2.44 -6.96
CA ASP A 284 -17.36 -2.75 -5.56
C ASP A 284 -17.47 -1.54 -4.61
N GLY A 285 -17.69 -0.33 -5.13
CA GLY A 285 -17.74 0.90 -4.34
C GLY A 285 -18.65 0.85 -3.11
N PRO A 286 -19.92 0.35 -3.21
CA PRO A 286 -20.79 0.20 -2.06
C PRO A 286 -20.24 -0.73 -0.98
N GLN A 287 -19.58 -1.85 -1.37
CA GLN A 287 -19.01 -2.78 -0.40
C GLN A 287 -17.72 -2.22 0.23
N ILE A 288 -16.88 -1.53 -0.53
CA ILE A 288 -15.71 -0.82 0.01
C ILE A 288 -16.15 0.16 1.10
N ASN A 289 -17.20 0.97 0.83
CA ASN A 289 -17.73 1.90 1.82
C ASN A 289 -18.27 1.19 3.07
N ALA A 290 -19.00 0.09 2.90
CA ALA A 290 -19.52 -0.69 4.02
C ALA A 290 -18.38 -1.32 4.87
N ASN A 291 -17.30 -1.78 4.23
CA ASN A 291 -16.13 -2.31 4.92
C ASN A 291 -15.43 -1.22 5.75
N ILE A 292 -15.26 -0.03 5.21
CA ILE A 292 -14.68 1.09 5.96
C ILE A 292 -15.59 1.54 7.10
N ASP A 293 -16.91 1.65 6.88
CA ASP A 293 -17.87 1.94 7.94
C ASP A 293 -17.82 0.88 9.06
N TYR A 294 -17.63 -0.39 8.71
CA TYR A 294 -17.44 -1.47 9.67
C TYR A 294 -16.15 -1.27 10.50
N VAL A 295 -15.03 -0.97 9.85
CA VAL A 295 -13.74 -0.71 10.53
C VAL A 295 -13.90 0.47 11.50
N LEU A 296 -14.38 1.61 11.02
CA LEU A 296 -14.52 2.83 11.82
C LEU A 296 -15.52 2.70 12.99
N SER A 297 -16.51 1.79 12.87
CA SER A 297 -17.52 1.58 13.91
C SER A 297 -17.07 0.60 14.99
N ASN A 298 -16.12 -0.29 14.73
CA ASN A 298 -15.78 -1.39 15.62
C ASN A 298 -14.34 -1.36 16.12
N TYR A 299 -13.44 -0.65 15.45
CA TYR A 299 -12.01 -0.65 15.76
C TYR A 299 -11.46 0.76 15.89
N THR A 300 -10.35 0.87 16.59
CA THR A 300 -9.62 2.12 16.79
C THR A 300 -8.14 1.90 16.49
N THR A 301 -7.43 2.99 16.27
CA THR A 301 -5.97 3.00 16.17
C THR A 301 -5.34 2.57 17.51
N ARG A 302 -4.03 2.33 17.52
CA ARG A 302 -3.27 2.03 18.75
C ARG A 302 -3.42 3.09 19.85
N TRP A 303 -3.84 4.31 19.50
CA TRP A 303 -4.09 5.41 20.46
C TRP A 303 -5.54 5.49 20.93
N GLY A 304 -6.41 4.57 20.49
CA GLY A 304 -7.83 4.56 20.83
C GLY A 304 -8.66 5.63 20.09
N THR A 305 -8.10 6.24 19.05
CA THR A 305 -8.78 7.18 18.14
C THR A 305 -9.35 6.43 16.93
N PRO A 306 -10.39 6.96 16.27
CA PRO A 306 -10.81 6.44 14.96
C PRO A 306 -9.68 6.57 13.92
N PHE A 307 -9.66 5.67 12.93
CA PHE A 307 -8.79 5.84 11.76
C PHE A 307 -9.24 7.06 10.94
N GLU A 308 -8.26 7.80 10.41
CA GLU A 308 -8.49 8.81 9.38
C GLU A 308 -8.63 8.11 8.01
N VAL A 309 -9.52 8.62 7.15
CA VAL A 309 -9.77 8.05 5.82
C VAL A 309 -9.45 9.06 4.75
N VAL A 310 -8.43 8.77 3.96
CA VAL A 310 -8.09 9.49 2.73
C VAL A 310 -8.69 8.74 1.55
N ARG A 311 -9.52 9.41 0.74
CA ARG A 311 -10.12 8.80 -0.46
C ARG A 311 -9.28 9.10 -1.69
N ILE A 312 -9.14 8.09 -2.57
CA ILE A 312 -8.44 8.20 -3.84
C ILE A 312 -9.30 7.65 -4.98
N PRO A 313 -9.58 8.43 -6.04
CA PRO A 313 -10.47 7.99 -7.10
C PRO A 313 -9.83 6.87 -7.92
N SER A 314 -10.59 5.81 -8.15
CA SER A 314 -10.20 4.72 -9.05
C SER A 314 -10.62 5.04 -10.48
N PRO A 315 -9.69 5.12 -11.45
CA PRO A 315 -10.06 5.35 -12.84
C PRO A 315 -10.67 4.08 -13.46
N PRO A 316 -11.57 4.24 -14.45
CA PRO A 316 -12.16 3.10 -15.14
C PRO A 316 -11.12 2.41 -16.02
N GLN A 317 -11.18 1.09 -16.10
CA GLN A 317 -10.40 0.37 -17.09
C GLN A 317 -11.03 0.54 -18.49
N SER A 318 -10.34 1.22 -19.39
CA SER A 318 -10.77 1.33 -20.78
C SER A 318 -10.45 0.05 -21.57
N GLY A 319 -11.39 -0.43 -22.40
CA GLY A 319 -11.11 -1.51 -23.36
C GLY A 319 -11.73 -2.87 -23.05
N PHE A 320 -12.40 -3.07 -21.93
CA PHE A 320 -13.10 -4.32 -21.60
C PHE A 320 -14.61 -4.30 -21.93
N GLY A 321 -15.07 -3.38 -22.78
CA GLY A 321 -16.38 -3.43 -23.40
C GLY A 321 -17.53 -2.81 -22.63
N GLY A 322 -17.31 -2.27 -21.45
CA GLY A 322 -18.28 -1.52 -20.67
C GLY A 322 -18.19 -0.01 -20.88
N GLY A 323 -19.32 0.70 -20.88
CA GLY A 323 -19.34 2.16 -20.79
C GLY A 323 -19.03 2.59 -19.36
N TYR A 324 -18.22 3.62 -19.18
CA TYR A 324 -17.97 4.19 -17.84
C TYR A 324 -19.12 5.11 -17.41
N PRO A 325 -19.62 5.07 -16.16
CA PRO A 325 -19.34 4.08 -15.11
C PRO A 325 -20.02 2.74 -15.41
N ASP A 326 -19.32 1.66 -15.13
CA ASP A 326 -19.81 0.31 -15.35
C ASP A 326 -20.17 -0.36 -14.01
N GLU A 327 -21.42 -0.82 -13.84
CA GLU A 327 -21.87 -1.48 -12.61
C GLU A 327 -21.09 -2.76 -12.29
N ASN A 328 -20.56 -3.41 -13.31
CA ASN A 328 -19.76 -4.63 -13.21
C ASN A 328 -18.37 -4.42 -13.80
N GLY A 329 -17.97 -3.16 -13.93
CA GLY A 329 -16.72 -2.78 -14.58
C GLY A 329 -15.52 -2.95 -13.72
N TRP A 330 -14.38 -3.06 -14.40
CA TRP A 330 -13.08 -3.09 -13.76
C TRP A 330 -12.57 -1.66 -13.59
N TYR A 331 -12.02 -1.42 -12.40
CA TYR A 331 -11.40 -0.16 -12.05
C TYR A 331 -9.92 -0.37 -11.79
N LEU A 332 -9.11 0.62 -12.15
CA LEU A 332 -7.68 0.62 -11.89
C LEU A 332 -7.43 1.06 -10.45
N THR A 333 -6.29 0.67 -9.90
CA THR A 333 -5.99 0.89 -8.49
C THR A 333 -4.80 1.82 -8.30
N TYR A 334 -4.93 2.81 -7.42
CA TYR A 334 -3.82 3.60 -6.90
C TYR A 334 -3.43 3.19 -5.47
N THR A 335 -4.24 2.39 -4.78
CA THR A 335 -3.90 1.85 -3.46
C THR A 335 -2.85 0.74 -3.52
N ASN A 336 -2.69 0.12 -4.70
CA ASN A 336 -1.69 -0.93 -4.96
C ASN A 336 -0.29 -0.33 -5.19
N SER A 337 0.11 0.61 -4.33
CA SER A 337 1.42 1.26 -4.27
C SER A 337 2.34 0.53 -3.30
N VAL A 338 3.63 0.83 -3.30
CA VAL A 338 4.59 0.26 -2.35
C VAL A 338 5.49 1.34 -1.75
N PHE A 339 5.71 1.28 -0.44
CA PHE A 339 6.70 2.10 0.24
C PHE A 339 8.10 1.50 0.07
N VAL A 340 9.05 2.35 -0.24
CA VAL A 340 10.48 2.01 -0.25
C VAL A 340 11.23 3.18 0.39
N ASN A 341 11.41 3.14 1.70
CA ASN A 341 12.01 4.20 2.51
C ASN A 341 11.34 5.57 2.27
N ASN A 342 12.05 6.57 1.73
CA ASN A 342 11.50 7.91 1.49
C ASN A 342 10.66 8.01 0.21
N THR A 343 10.50 6.93 -0.52
CA THR A 343 9.82 6.89 -1.82
C THR A 343 8.58 6.02 -1.76
N VAL A 344 7.51 6.46 -2.44
CA VAL A 344 6.32 5.65 -2.72
C VAL A 344 6.26 5.40 -4.22
N LEU A 345 6.33 4.13 -4.61
CA LEU A 345 6.09 3.73 -5.99
C LEU A 345 4.58 3.63 -6.21
N LEU A 346 4.06 4.41 -7.14
CA LEU A 346 2.63 4.54 -7.42
C LEU A 346 2.32 4.00 -8.82
N PRO A 347 1.38 3.04 -8.99
CA PRO A 347 0.94 2.65 -10.32
C PRO A 347 0.27 3.82 -11.04
N THR A 348 0.62 4.08 -12.30
CA THR A 348 0.06 5.14 -13.12
C THR A 348 -0.49 4.60 -14.43
N TYR A 349 -1.50 5.30 -14.99
CA TYR A 349 -2.28 4.83 -16.14
C TYR A 349 -2.65 5.98 -17.11
N TYR A 350 -3.43 6.97 -16.63
CA TYR A 350 -3.94 8.08 -17.43
C TYR A 350 -3.56 9.40 -16.79
N THR A 351 -2.84 10.25 -17.47
CA THR A 351 -2.31 11.52 -16.94
C THR A 351 -3.36 12.37 -16.21
N GLU A 352 -4.61 12.40 -16.70
CA GLU A 352 -5.69 13.17 -16.08
C GLU A 352 -6.15 12.64 -14.71
N TYR A 353 -5.97 11.33 -14.45
CA TYR A 353 -6.27 10.69 -13.17
C TYR A 353 -5.01 10.63 -12.30
N ASP A 354 -3.87 10.27 -12.90
CA ASP A 354 -2.58 10.13 -12.23
C ASP A 354 -2.19 11.42 -11.50
N THR A 355 -2.39 12.58 -12.13
CA THR A 355 -2.10 13.88 -11.51
C THR A 355 -2.89 14.10 -10.21
N THR A 356 -4.14 13.63 -10.15
CA THR A 356 -4.97 13.70 -8.94
C THR A 356 -4.45 12.71 -7.89
N ALA A 357 -4.12 11.50 -8.30
CA ALA A 357 -3.61 10.48 -7.39
C ALA A 357 -2.27 10.87 -6.76
N ILE A 358 -1.31 11.34 -7.57
CA ILE A 358 -0.01 11.82 -7.09
C ILE A 358 -0.22 12.92 -6.04
N ARG A 359 -1.08 13.91 -6.32
CA ARG A 359 -1.37 14.98 -5.39
C ARG A 359 -1.97 14.52 -4.06
N ILE A 360 -2.85 13.52 -4.10
CA ILE A 360 -3.43 12.94 -2.88
C ILE A 360 -2.34 12.29 -2.04
N TYR A 361 -1.41 11.57 -2.66
CA TYR A 361 -0.27 10.99 -1.96
C TYR A 361 0.69 12.06 -1.41
N GLU A 362 1.03 13.09 -2.19
CA GLU A 362 1.87 14.21 -1.74
C GLU A 362 1.26 14.97 -0.55
N GLU A 363 -0.08 15.14 -0.54
CA GLU A 363 -0.79 15.77 0.57
C GLU A 363 -0.90 14.88 1.80
N ALA A 364 -1.07 13.55 1.62
CA ALA A 364 -1.18 12.59 2.70
C ALA A 364 0.18 12.19 3.29
N LEU A 365 1.25 12.25 2.50
CA LEU A 365 2.61 11.84 2.85
C LEU A 365 3.59 12.98 2.54
N PRO A 366 3.59 14.08 3.31
CA PRO A 366 4.45 15.23 3.06
C PRO A 366 5.94 14.85 3.07
N GLY A 367 6.65 15.24 2.01
CA GLY A 367 8.09 15.02 1.85
C GLY A 367 8.48 13.68 1.23
N TYR A 368 7.57 12.71 1.13
CA TYR A 368 7.85 11.49 0.37
C TYR A 368 7.97 11.78 -1.12
N GLU A 369 8.90 11.13 -1.80
CA GLU A 369 8.97 11.14 -3.25
C GLU A 369 7.92 10.19 -3.83
N ILE A 370 6.99 10.71 -4.64
CA ILE A 370 5.94 9.91 -5.28
C ILE A 370 6.36 9.60 -6.72
N VAL A 371 6.85 8.37 -6.94
CA VAL A 371 7.35 7.93 -8.25
C VAL A 371 6.28 7.14 -8.99
N GLY A 372 5.77 7.70 -10.09
CA GLY A 372 4.83 7.02 -10.98
C GLY A 372 5.48 5.88 -11.76
N ILE A 373 4.92 4.69 -11.66
CA ILE A 373 5.29 3.51 -12.45
C ILE A 373 4.22 3.28 -13.50
N ASP A 374 4.58 3.43 -14.76
CA ASP A 374 3.68 3.28 -15.89
C ASP A 374 3.28 1.82 -16.09
N CYS A 375 2.03 1.49 -15.77
CA CYS A 375 1.51 0.12 -15.70
C CYS A 375 0.74 -0.33 -16.94
N ASP A 376 0.54 0.52 -17.95
CA ASP A 376 -0.32 0.20 -19.11
C ASP A 376 0.29 0.53 -20.48
N ASN A 377 1.46 1.13 -20.56
CA ASN A 377 2.13 1.47 -21.81
C ASN A 377 2.93 0.30 -22.42
N ASN A 378 3.30 0.47 -23.68
CA ASN A 378 4.09 -0.51 -24.45
C ASN A 378 3.45 -1.90 -24.57
N GLY A 379 2.12 -1.99 -24.51
CA GLY A 379 1.39 -3.26 -24.58
C GLY A 379 1.46 -4.12 -23.30
N SER A 380 1.82 -3.51 -22.19
CA SER A 380 2.08 -4.16 -20.91
C SER A 380 1.08 -3.69 -19.85
N ALA A 381 -0.22 -3.97 -20.04
CA ALA A 381 -1.26 -3.66 -19.07
C ALA A 381 -1.35 -4.76 -18.01
N ILE A 382 -0.57 -4.65 -16.93
CA ILE A 382 -0.53 -5.66 -15.85
C ILE A 382 -1.88 -5.81 -15.15
N ILE A 383 -2.65 -4.74 -15.05
CA ILE A 383 -3.98 -4.77 -14.43
C ILE A 383 -4.95 -5.76 -15.10
N SER A 384 -4.72 -6.08 -16.39
CA SER A 384 -5.49 -7.11 -17.11
C SER A 384 -5.33 -8.51 -16.50
N LEU A 385 -4.34 -8.70 -15.64
CA LEU A 385 -4.09 -9.92 -14.89
C LEU A 385 -4.51 -9.81 -13.42
N SER A 386 -5.28 -8.78 -13.06
CA SER A 386 -5.82 -8.52 -11.72
C SER A 386 -4.76 -8.15 -10.67
N GLY A 387 -3.78 -7.32 -11.03
CA GLY A 387 -2.77 -6.82 -10.10
C GLY A 387 -2.06 -5.57 -10.63
N ALA A 388 -1.29 -4.91 -9.77
CA ALA A 388 -0.42 -3.79 -10.11
C ALA A 388 0.96 -3.94 -9.43
N ILE A 389 1.61 -2.85 -9.03
CA ILE A 389 3.01 -2.89 -8.60
C ILE A 389 3.22 -3.48 -7.21
N HIS A 390 2.26 -3.31 -6.29
CA HIS A 390 2.32 -3.93 -4.96
C HIS A 390 2.30 -5.45 -5.08
N CYS A 391 1.43 -5.98 -5.93
CA CYS A 391 1.28 -7.42 -6.16
C CYS A 391 2.56 -8.09 -6.70
N ILE A 392 3.44 -7.34 -7.37
CA ILE A 392 4.69 -7.86 -7.98
C ILE A 392 5.94 -7.44 -7.22
N THR A 393 5.79 -6.93 -6.01
CA THR A 393 6.87 -6.52 -5.12
C THR A 393 6.62 -7.03 -3.70
N HIS A 394 7.69 -7.30 -2.98
CA HIS A 394 7.63 -7.56 -1.55
C HIS A 394 8.82 -6.89 -0.86
N THR A 395 8.69 -6.47 0.41
CA THR A 395 9.73 -5.75 1.13
C THR A 395 10.25 -6.55 2.32
N VAL A 396 11.53 -6.36 2.63
CA VAL A 396 12.17 -6.91 3.83
C VAL A 396 12.65 -5.75 4.69
N GLY A 397 12.17 -5.67 5.92
CA GLY A 397 12.56 -4.64 6.87
C GLY A 397 14.04 -4.77 7.30
N VAL A 398 14.62 -3.70 7.81
CA VAL A 398 16.01 -3.65 8.27
C VAL A 398 16.27 -4.55 9.48
N GLU A 399 17.54 -4.93 9.71
CA GLU A 399 17.91 -5.76 10.87
C GLU A 399 17.74 -5.02 12.22
N ASP A 400 17.89 -3.71 12.25
CA ASP A 400 17.87 -2.90 13.48
C ASP A 400 16.92 -1.69 13.35
N PRO A 401 15.58 -1.91 13.34
CA PRO A 401 14.61 -0.84 13.16
C PRO A 401 14.65 0.17 14.30
N LEU A 402 14.68 1.47 13.96
CA LEU A 402 14.43 2.56 14.90
C LEU A 402 12.97 3.01 14.76
N ILE A 403 12.16 2.62 15.72
CA ILE A 403 10.74 2.94 15.71
C ILE A 403 10.52 4.33 16.29
N ILE A 404 9.86 5.18 15.53
CA ILE A 404 9.33 6.47 15.95
C ILE A 404 7.86 6.47 15.58
N SER A 405 6.96 6.41 16.57
CA SER A 405 5.52 6.40 16.36
C SER A 405 4.90 7.56 17.10
N HIS A 406 4.13 8.38 16.39
CA HIS A 406 3.52 9.61 16.88
C HIS A 406 2.16 9.82 16.24
N LEU A 407 1.15 10.15 17.03
CA LEU A 407 -0.14 10.61 16.54
C LEU A 407 -0.05 12.12 16.22
N PRO A 408 -0.19 12.52 14.95
CA PRO A 408 -0.08 13.92 14.58
C PRO A 408 -1.04 14.82 15.37
N LEU A 409 -0.58 16.03 15.76
CA LEU A 409 -1.40 17.01 16.44
C LEU A 409 -2.51 17.51 15.51
N SER A 410 -3.71 17.59 16.05
CA SER A 410 -4.85 18.20 15.36
C SER A 410 -4.86 19.71 15.53
N ASP A 411 -5.58 20.40 14.62
CA ASP A 411 -5.87 21.82 14.77
C ASP A 411 -6.50 22.12 16.11
N THR A 412 -6.18 23.30 16.68
CA THR A 412 -6.62 23.71 18.01
C THR A 412 -6.99 25.19 18.04
N ASP A 413 -7.89 25.58 18.95
CA ASP A 413 -8.21 26.98 19.27
C ASP A 413 -7.48 27.48 20.53
N ASP A 414 -6.60 26.65 21.10
CA ASP A 414 -5.81 27.01 22.28
C ASP A 414 -4.55 27.79 21.86
N ASP A 415 -4.54 29.10 22.11
CA ASP A 415 -3.40 29.98 21.86
C ASP A 415 -2.66 30.41 23.16
N GLU A 416 -3.05 29.82 24.30
CA GLU A 416 -2.49 30.15 25.61
C GLU A 416 -1.55 29.07 26.18
N ASN A 417 -1.80 27.79 25.85
CA ASN A 417 -1.01 26.67 26.38
C ASN A 417 -0.07 26.10 25.34
N ASP A 418 1.05 25.53 25.82
CA ASP A 418 2.00 24.81 24.96
C ASP A 418 1.37 23.51 24.43
N TYR A 419 1.80 23.05 23.25
CA TYR A 419 1.26 21.87 22.57
C TYR A 419 2.17 20.66 22.83
N PRO A 420 1.71 19.66 23.62
CA PRO A 420 2.52 18.49 23.91
C PRO A 420 2.66 17.59 22.66
N VAL A 421 3.90 17.25 22.31
CA VAL A 421 4.25 16.25 21.31
C VAL A 421 4.72 14.99 22.05
N GLU A 422 3.95 13.92 21.92
CA GLU A 422 4.25 12.62 22.51
C GLU A 422 4.66 11.64 21.41
N ALA A 423 5.76 10.93 21.59
CA ALA A 423 6.22 9.91 20.65
C ALA A 423 6.66 8.65 21.39
N TYR A 424 6.30 7.50 20.83
CA TYR A 424 6.86 6.21 21.23
C TYR A 424 8.14 5.99 20.43
N LEU A 425 9.26 5.74 21.14
CA LEU A 425 10.57 5.49 20.55
C LEU A 425 11.10 4.16 21.04
N SER A 426 11.56 3.32 20.12
CA SER A 426 12.13 2.02 20.46
C SER A 426 13.25 1.64 19.51
N HIS A 427 14.31 1.08 20.07
CA HIS A 427 15.41 0.47 19.34
C HIS A 427 16.11 -0.58 20.23
N ARG A 428 16.61 -1.65 19.67
CA ARG A 428 17.29 -2.75 20.42
C ARG A 428 18.47 -2.32 21.30
N SER A 429 19.11 -1.18 20.99
CA SER A 429 20.19 -0.63 21.81
C SER A 429 19.75 0.50 22.74
N ASP A 430 18.46 0.68 22.99
CA ASP A 430 17.84 1.83 23.65
C ASP A 430 18.06 3.17 22.92
N ILE A 431 17.35 4.21 23.34
CA ILE A 431 17.40 5.55 22.77
C ILE A 431 18.41 6.41 23.54
N ALA A 432 19.38 6.95 22.82
CA ALA A 432 20.39 7.85 23.38
C ALA A 432 19.86 9.28 23.54
N SER A 433 19.11 9.78 22.56
CA SER A 433 18.51 11.12 22.57
C SER A 433 17.36 11.19 21.56
N ALA A 434 16.42 12.09 21.84
CA ALA A 434 15.36 12.46 20.90
C ALA A 434 15.17 13.97 20.92
N SER A 435 14.78 14.54 19.78
CA SER A 435 14.47 15.96 19.60
C SER A 435 13.21 16.10 18.76
N MET A 436 12.40 17.06 19.11
CA MET A 436 11.31 17.59 18.31
C MET A 436 11.77 18.88 17.66
N PHE A 437 11.53 19.01 16.36
CA PHE A 437 11.84 20.22 15.58
C PHE A 437 10.54 20.86 15.13
N TRP A 438 10.42 22.17 15.34
CA TRP A 438 9.22 22.91 14.92
C TRP A 438 9.54 24.26 14.30
N SER A 439 8.63 24.75 13.44
CA SER A 439 8.73 26.07 12.81
C SER A 439 7.35 26.59 12.40
N VAL A 440 7.21 27.91 12.34
CA VAL A 440 6.08 28.60 11.71
C VAL A 440 6.49 29.23 10.38
N ASP A 441 7.75 29.08 9.99
CA ASP A 441 8.32 29.61 8.75
C ASP A 441 9.26 28.57 8.14
N LEU A 442 8.80 27.90 7.09
CA LEU A 442 9.55 26.86 6.37
C LEU A 442 10.78 27.41 5.59
N THR A 443 10.93 28.75 5.49
CA THR A 443 12.10 29.39 4.89
C THR A 443 13.21 29.64 5.91
N GLY A 444 12.91 29.47 7.20
CA GLY A 444 13.80 29.67 8.34
C GLY A 444 14.45 28.39 8.85
N ALA A 445 15.20 28.54 9.94
CA ALA A 445 15.73 27.38 10.66
C ALA A 445 14.65 26.76 11.56
N TRP A 446 14.69 25.44 11.71
CA TRP A 446 13.87 24.73 12.67
C TRP A 446 14.30 25.04 14.11
N ASN A 447 13.34 25.20 15.02
CA ASN A 447 13.59 25.27 16.45
C ASN A 447 13.70 23.85 17.01
N GLU A 448 14.83 23.50 17.58
CA GLU A 448 15.06 22.20 18.19
C GLU A 448 14.67 22.23 19.68
N VAL A 449 13.89 21.25 20.11
CA VAL A 449 13.54 21.02 21.51
C VAL A 449 13.89 19.58 21.86
N SER A 450 14.75 19.40 22.87
CA SER A 450 15.08 18.06 23.36
C SER A 450 13.84 17.40 23.98
N MET A 451 13.52 16.21 23.56
CA MET A 451 12.48 15.39 24.19
C MET A 451 13.02 14.73 25.47
N THR A 452 12.12 14.45 26.39
CA THR A 452 12.43 13.72 27.63
C THR A 452 11.62 12.43 27.72
N ALA A 453 12.23 11.35 28.20
CA ALA A 453 11.51 10.11 28.44
C ALA A 453 10.44 10.35 29.51
N ALA A 454 9.18 10.13 29.14
CA ALA A 454 8.04 10.29 30.04
C ALA A 454 7.90 9.10 30.98
N ASP A 455 8.27 7.90 30.51
CA ASP A 455 8.21 6.66 31.28
C ASP A 455 9.24 5.62 30.80
N ALA A 456 9.23 4.45 31.41
CA ALA A 456 10.08 3.33 31.05
C ALA A 456 9.54 2.50 29.85
N SER A 457 8.37 2.85 29.33
CA SER A 457 7.69 2.11 28.25
C SER A 457 8.06 2.62 26.86
N GLY A 458 8.99 3.59 26.75
CA GLY A 458 9.45 4.14 25.48
C GLY A 458 8.72 5.41 25.04
N ASN A 459 7.87 5.99 25.89
CA ASN A 459 7.21 7.26 25.59
C ASN A 459 8.11 8.45 25.90
N TRP A 460 8.20 9.38 24.95
CA TRP A 460 8.98 10.61 25.03
C TRP A 460 8.09 11.81 24.76
N THR A 461 8.38 12.93 25.40
CA THR A 461 7.55 14.15 25.25
C THR A 461 8.42 15.40 25.16
N ALA A 462 7.90 16.38 24.40
CA ALA A 462 8.38 17.75 24.38
C ALA A 462 7.18 18.67 24.06
N ASP A 463 7.29 19.95 24.38
CA ASP A 463 6.23 20.92 24.15
C ASP A 463 6.64 21.91 23.04
N ILE A 464 5.74 22.16 22.09
CA ILE A 464 5.81 23.31 21.19
C ILE A 464 5.20 24.50 21.93
N PRO A 465 5.92 25.64 22.08
CA PRO A 465 5.36 26.81 22.75
C PRO A 465 4.09 27.33 22.09
N ALA A 466 3.15 27.78 22.88
CA ALA A 466 1.91 28.42 22.42
C ALA A 466 2.16 29.41 21.28
N GLN A 467 1.31 29.36 20.26
CA GLN A 467 1.41 30.23 19.09
C GLN A 467 0.15 31.06 18.93
N PRO A 468 0.25 32.29 18.36
CA PRO A 468 -0.91 33.13 18.09
C PRO A 468 -1.92 32.46 17.15
N GLN A 469 -3.19 32.80 17.33
CA GLN A 469 -4.27 32.40 16.42
C GLN A 469 -3.95 32.75 14.95
N GLY A 470 -4.31 31.86 14.02
CA GLY A 470 -4.03 31.97 12.60
C GLY A 470 -2.62 31.54 12.20
N THR A 471 -1.87 30.91 13.13
CA THR A 471 -0.54 30.36 12.86
C THR A 471 -0.63 28.91 12.43
N THR A 472 0.01 28.54 11.33
CA THR A 472 0.29 27.14 10.99
C THR A 472 1.63 26.73 11.58
N VAL A 473 1.64 25.68 12.37
CA VAL A 473 2.85 25.12 12.99
C VAL A 473 3.24 23.85 12.24
N HIS A 474 4.51 23.78 11.88
CA HIS A 474 5.11 22.59 11.23
C HIS A 474 6.07 21.94 12.21
N TYR A 475 6.13 20.60 12.26
CA TYR A 475 7.02 19.90 13.17
C TYR A 475 7.34 18.49 12.71
N TYR A 476 8.45 17.94 13.22
CA TYR A 476 8.83 16.54 13.06
C TYR A 476 9.61 16.06 14.29
N VAL A 477 9.74 14.74 14.44
CA VAL A 477 10.48 14.08 15.52
C VAL A 477 11.71 13.40 14.96
N ALA A 478 12.83 13.48 15.69
CA ALA A 478 14.06 12.76 15.39
C ALA A 478 14.55 12.02 16.63
N ALA A 479 15.15 10.85 16.43
CA ALA A 479 15.74 10.07 17.50
C ALA A 479 17.10 9.51 17.08
N THR A 480 17.97 9.31 18.08
CA THR A 480 19.25 8.62 17.91
C THR A 480 19.33 7.50 18.94
N ALA A 481 19.56 6.29 18.47
CA ALA A 481 19.78 5.12 19.32
C ALA A 481 21.21 5.10 19.89
N ASN A 482 21.46 4.30 20.95
CA ASN A 482 22.80 4.13 21.52
C ASN A 482 23.79 3.48 20.55
N SER A 483 23.33 2.75 19.53
CA SER A 483 24.14 2.25 18.41
C SER A 483 24.67 3.35 17.50
N GLY A 484 24.10 4.55 17.57
CA GLY A 484 24.35 5.66 16.66
C GLY A 484 23.38 5.71 15.48
N LYS A 485 22.43 4.76 15.37
CA LYS A 485 21.37 4.82 14.36
C LYS A 485 20.52 6.06 14.59
N TYR A 486 20.30 6.83 13.54
CA TYR A 486 19.48 8.04 13.53
C TYR A 486 18.26 7.82 12.63
N GLY A 487 17.13 8.32 13.02
CA GLY A 487 15.90 8.30 12.23
C GLY A 487 15.00 9.50 12.54
N THR A 488 14.07 9.73 11.63
CA THR A 488 13.08 10.82 11.71
C THR A 488 11.68 10.29 11.45
N ARG A 489 10.68 11.05 11.92
CA ARG A 489 9.28 10.83 11.54
C ARG A 489 8.59 12.18 11.33
N PRO A 490 7.97 12.45 10.15
CA PRO A 490 7.97 11.58 8.96
C PRO A 490 9.38 11.18 8.52
N MET A 491 9.50 10.02 7.88
CA MET A 491 10.83 9.49 7.50
C MET A 491 11.65 10.47 6.64
N PRO A 492 11.08 11.19 5.65
CA PRO A 492 11.82 12.13 4.83
C PRO A 492 12.11 13.49 5.51
N ALA A 493 11.86 13.65 6.82
CA ALA A 493 12.17 14.92 7.48
C ALA A 493 13.68 15.24 7.38
N PRO A 494 14.08 16.51 7.21
CA PRO A 494 13.26 17.73 7.31
C PRO A 494 12.50 18.14 6.04
N ASP A 495 12.56 17.36 4.96
CA ASP A 495 11.81 17.63 3.72
C ASP A 495 10.32 17.24 3.86
N GLY A 496 9.99 16.41 4.87
CA GLY A 496 8.64 16.07 5.32
C GLY A 496 8.39 16.50 6.77
N TRP A 497 7.15 16.87 7.09
CA TRP A 497 6.73 17.30 8.43
C TRP A 497 5.22 17.14 8.60
N TRP A 498 4.75 17.12 9.84
CA TRP A 498 3.35 17.31 10.17
C TRP A 498 3.02 18.79 10.39
N SER A 499 1.75 19.15 10.26
CA SER A 499 1.29 20.52 10.47
C SER A 499 -0.05 20.53 11.19
N PHE A 500 -0.25 21.54 12.03
CA PHE A 500 -1.55 21.87 12.59
C PHE A 500 -1.75 23.39 12.59
N GLU A 501 -3.00 23.84 12.62
CA GLU A 501 -3.37 25.24 12.65
C GLU A 501 -3.85 25.65 14.05
N VAL A 502 -3.37 26.79 14.54
CA VAL A 502 -3.94 27.46 15.72
C VAL A 502 -5.09 28.34 15.23
N ILE A 503 -6.30 27.79 15.31
CA ILE A 503 -7.51 28.37 14.74
C ILE A 503 -7.92 29.64 15.48
N ASP A 504 -8.30 30.71 14.78
CA ASP A 504 -8.94 31.86 15.36
C ASP A 504 -10.47 31.66 15.43
N PRO A 505 -11.04 31.29 16.59
CA PRO A 505 -12.49 31.10 16.71
C PRO A 505 -13.30 32.38 16.51
N SER A 506 -12.66 33.55 16.57
CA SER A 506 -13.36 34.82 16.38
C SER A 506 -13.60 35.17 14.91
N VAL A 507 -12.85 34.58 13.99
CA VAL A 507 -13.06 34.74 12.54
C VAL A 507 -14.37 34.10 12.09
N GLY A 508 -14.99 33.24 12.92
CA GLY A 508 -16.24 32.52 12.64
C GLY A 508 -17.54 33.20 13.00
N ILE A 509 -17.56 34.40 13.64
CA ILE A 509 -18.81 34.98 14.22
C ILE A 509 -19.31 36.27 13.51
N GLY A 510 -18.70 36.73 12.46
CA GLY A 510 -19.11 38.00 11.83
C GLY A 510 -19.09 38.05 10.30
N SER A 511 -18.62 37.08 9.63
CA SER A 511 -18.70 36.90 8.18
C SER A 511 -19.58 35.70 7.84
N ILE A 512 -20.25 35.73 6.70
CA ILE A 512 -20.76 34.52 6.05
C ILE A 512 -19.67 33.48 6.22
N PRO A 513 -19.94 32.30 6.84
CA PRO A 513 -18.91 31.31 7.09
C PRO A 513 -18.08 31.13 5.83
N ALA A 514 -16.76 31.23 5.93
CA ALA A 514 -15.91 30.83 4.82
C ALA A 514 -16.43 29.51 4.32
N SER A 515 -16.57 29.35 3.00
CA SER A 515 -17.12 28.14 2.45
C SER A 515 -16.29 26.98 3.01
N PRO A 516 -16.89 25.97 3.63
CA PRO A 516 -16.15 24.78 4.04
C PRO A 516 -15.63 24.00 2.81
N MET A 517 -16.05 24.36 1.60
CA MET A 517 -15.49 23.82 0.37
C MET A 517 -14.26 24.63 -0.03
N GLN A 518 -13.12 24.00 -0.06
CA GLN A 518 -11.92 24.51 -0.69
C GLN A 518 -12.05 24.49 -2.22
N ALA A 519 -11.13 25.13 -2.94
CA ALA A 519 -11.21 25.16 -4.40
C ALA A 519 -11.13 23.76 -5.00
N ALA A 520 -12.12 23.39 -5.81
CA ALA A 520 -12.08 22.13 -6.53
C ALA A 520 -10.91 22.08 -7.51
N TYR A 521 -10.23 20.93 -7.59
CA TYR A 521 -9.08 20.74 -8.46
C TYR A 521 -9.04 19.33 -9.12
N PRO A 522 -8.62 19.26 -10.41
CA PRO A 522 -8.38 20.37 -11.33
C PRO A 522 -9.66 21.13 -11.65
N ASN A 523 -9.53 22.46 -11.84
CA ASN A 523 -10.61 23.30 -12.36
C ASN A 523 -9.98 24.33 -13.32
N PRO A 524 -10.18 24.21 -14.64
CA PRO A 524 -11.18 23.36 -15.33
C PRO A 524 -10.94 21.86 -15.22
N ALA A 525 -12.04 21.09 -15.13
CA ALA A 525 -12.04 19.63 -15.02
C ALA A 525 -12.26 18.96 -16.39
N GLN A 526 -11.56 17.88 -16.66
CA GLN A 526 -11.73 17.06 -17.86
C GLN A 526 -12.29 15.66 -17.54
N ALA A 527 -11.73 14.98 -16.56
CA ALA A 527 -12.14 13.64 -16.17
C ALA A 527 -12.70 13.59 -14.74
N ILE A 528 -11.88 13.87 -13.75
CA ILE A 528 -12.26 13.94 -12.33
C ILE A 528 -11.82 15.30 -11.77
N THR A 529 -12.59 15.80 -10.81
CA THR A 529 -12.19 16.92 -9.96
C THR A 529 -12.45 16.58 -8.50
N CYS A 530 -11.47 16.84 -7.66
CA CYS A 530 -11.57 16.72 -6.22
C CYS A 530 -12.26 17.97 -5.66
N ILE A 531 -13.18 17.78 -4.71
CA ILE A 531 -13.89 18.83 -4.00
C ILE A 531 -13.54 18.68 -2.51
N PRO A 532 -12.51 19.35 -1.99
CA PRO A 532 -12.20 19.27 -0.59
C PRO A 532 -13.26 20.00 0.23
N VAL A 533 -13.71 19.37 1.31
CA VAL A 533 -14.66 19.94 2.28
C VAL A 533 -14.00 19.87 3.65
N ASP A 534 -13.84 21.03 4.26
CA ASP A 534 -13.21 21.16 5.56
C ASP A 534 -14.22 21.69 6.58
N LEU A 535 -14.50 20.89 7.60
CA LEU A 535 -15.53 21.17 8.59
C LEU A 535 -14.93 21.23 10.00
N LEU A 536 -15.15 22.31 10.71
CA LEU A 536 -14.80 22.41 12.13
C LEU A 536 -15.57 21.42 13.01
N ARG A 537 -16.78 21.02 12.59
CA ARG A 537 -17.61 20.00 13.26
C ARG A 537 -18.37 19.21 12.22
N GLY A 538 -18.46 17.90 12.43
CA GLY A 538 -19.25 17.04 11.55
C GLY A 538 -20.70 17.48 11.46
N MET A 539 -21.30 17.36 10.29
CA MET A 539 -22.70 17.74 10.02
C MET A 539 -23.36 16.77 9.04
N ASN A 540 -24.67 16.63 9.11
CA ASN A 540 -25.42 16.07 7.99
C ASN A 540 -25.62 17.09 6.89
N GLY A 541 -25.49 16.68 5.63
CA GLY A 541 -25.60 17.58 4.50
C GLY A 541 -25.76 16.87 3.16
N GLU A 542 -25.68 17.67 2.10
CA GLU A 542 -25.75 17.21 0.72
C GLU A 542 -24.81 18.04 -0.15
N LEU A 543 -23.85 17.36 -0.81
CA LEU A 543 -22.94 17.94 -1.80
C LEU A 543 -23.46 17.57 -3.20
N PHE A 544 -23.72 18.58 -4.05
CA PHE A 544 -24.31 18.36 -5.37
C PHE A 544 -23.81 19.40 -6.38
N VAL A 545 -23.98 19.08 -7.66
CA VAL A 545 -23.59 19.94 -8.78
C VAL A 545 -24.84 20.39 -9.53
N MET A 546 -24.87 21.69 -9.87
CA MET A 546 -25.94 22.31 -10.65
C MET A 546 -25.40 22.84 -11.97
N ASN A 547 -26.22 22.80 -12.99
CA ASN A 547 -25.98 23.53 -14.24
C ASN A 547 -26.25 25.03 -14.10
N ALA A 548 -25.92 25.82 -15.12
CA ALA A 548 -26.11 27.28 -15.13
C ALA A 548 -27.57 27.73 -14.97
N LEU A 549 -28.57 26.83 -15.15
CA LEU A 549 -29.98 27.11 -14.95
C LEU A 549 -30.47 26.76 -13.53
N GLY A 550 -29.56 26.31 -12.64
CA GLY A 550 -29.88 25.93 -11.26
C GLY A 550 -30.46 24.51 -11.12
N GLY A 551 -30.52 23.72 -12.20
CA GLY A 551 -30.93 22.33 -12.14
C GLY A 551 -29.82 21.45 -11.59
N VAL A 552 -30.11 20.62 -10.57
CA VAL A 552 -29.17 19.64 -10.03
C VAL A 552 -28.92 18.58 -11.10
N VAL A 553 -27.65 18.41 -11.49
CA VAL A 553 -27.22 17.45 -12.50
C VAL A 553 -26.57 16.21 -11.90
N GLU A 554 -25.96 16.35 -10.71
CA GLU A 554 -25.36 15.24 -9.97
C GLU A 554 -25.42 15.49 -8.47
N ARG A 555 -25.58 14.43 -7.67
CA ARG A 555 -25.36 14.42 -6.23
C ARG A 555 -24.08 13.68 -5.97
N VAL A 556 -23.08 14.41 -5.41
CA VAL A 556 -21.75 13.87 -5.14
C VAL A 556 -21.76 13.08 -3.82
N HIS A 557 -22.42 13.65 -2.79
CA HIS A 557 -22.55 12.99 -1.48
C HIS A 557 -23.82 13.47 -0.76
N LYS A 558 -24.44 12.57 0.01
CA LYS A 558 -25.56 12.89 0.90
C LYS A 558 -25.47 12.06 2.16
N GLY A 559 -25.38 12.72 3.31
CA GLY A 559 -25.28 12.06 4.61
C GLY A 559 -24.41 12.84 5.58
N TRP A 560 -23.65 12.10 6.36
CA TRP A 560 -22.75 12.66 7.35
C TRP A 560 -21.45 13.13 6.69
N PHE A 561 -21.06 14.36 6.97
CA PHE A 561 -19.75 14.95 6.67
C PHE A 561 -18.97 15.00 7.99
N PRO A 562 -17.83 14.30 8.12
CA PRO A 562 -17.04 14.33 9.36
C PRO A 562 -16.40 15.69 9.60
N ALA A 563 -15.93 15.93 10.81
CA ALA A 563 -15.07 17.06 11.13
C ALA A 563 -13.69 16.87 10.48
N GLY A 564 -12.98 17.96 10.18
CA GLY A 564 -11.72 17.96 9.45
C GLY A 564 -11.93 17.99 7.93
N THR A 565 -10.85 17.76 7.19
CA THR A 565 -10.85 17.81 5.72
C THR A 565 -11.26 16.46 5.14
N SER A 566 -12.35 16.47 4.38
CA SER A 566 -12.82 15.33 3.58
C SER A 566 -12.75 15.67 2.10
N LYS A 567 -12.39 14.69 1.26
CA LYS A 567 -12.29 14.87 -0.19
C LYS A 567 -13.41 14.12 -0.89
N TYR A 568 -14.16 14.83 -1.74
CA TYR A 568 -15.23 14.27 -2.55
C TYR A 568 -14.88 14.45 -4.02
N PHE A 569 -15.27 13.48 -4.85
CA PHE A 569 -14.85 13.44 -6.26
C PHE A 569 -16.04 13.53 -7.20
N LEU A 570 -15.91 14.40 -8.20
CA LEU A 570 -16.88 14.56 -9.27
C LEU A 570 -16.29 14.07 -10.60
N HIS A 571 -16.98 13.18 -11.26
CA HIS A 571 -16.59 12.69 -12.58
C HIS A 571 -17.04 13.66 -13.68
N ALA A 572 -16.19 14.64 -13.97
CA ALA A 572 -16.51 15.73 -14.90
C ALA A 572 -16.80 15.25 -16.33
N ASN A 573 -16.21 14.14 -16.76
CA ASN A 573 -16.45 13.54 -18.07
C ASN A 573 -17.90 13.03 -18.31
N ARG A 574 -18.73 12.98 -17.27
CA ARG A 574 -20.16 12.68 -17.36
C ARG A 574 -21.00 13.89 -17.76
N HIS A 575 -20.41 15.07 -17.75
CA HIS A 575 -21.10 16.34 -17.97
C HIS A 575 -20.65 16.96 -19.30
N ALA A 576 -21.56 17.64 -19.95
CA ALA A 576 -21.20 18.42 -21.13
C ALA A 576 -20.23 19.55 -20.77
N ALA A 577 -19.31 19.90 -21.68
CA ALA A 577 -18.44 21.05 -21.50
C ALA A 577 -19.25 22.31 -21.17
N GLY A 578 -18.86 23.03 -20.13
CA GLY A 578 -19.59 24.23 -19.68
C GLY A 578 -19.31 24.62 -18.23
N ALA A 579 -20.05 25.63 -17.76
CA ALA A 579 -19.99 26.14 -16.39
C ALA A 579 -21.02 25.45 -15.51
N TYR A 580 -20.57 25.02 -14.34
CA TYR A 580 -21.36 24.37 -13.29
C TYR A 580 -21.15 25.06 -11.95
N ILE A 581 -22.03 24.79 -11.00
CA ILE A 581 -21.94 25.24 -9.62
C ILE A 581 -21.94 24.01 -8.73
N ILE A 582 -20.87 23.83 -7.97
CA ILE A 582 -20.83 22.86 -6.86
C ILE A 582 -21.48 23.54 -5.65
N ALA A 583 -22.37 22.83 -4.96
CA ALA A 583 -23.07 23.33 -3.79
C ALA A 583 -23.05 22.30 -2.66
N LEU A 584 -22.63 22.75 -1.46
CA LEU A 584 -22.78 22.01 -0.21
C LEU A 584 -23.91 22.62 0.59
N ARG A 585 -24.91 21.81 0.97
CA ARG A 585 -26.05 22.21 1.80
C ARG A 585 -25.97 21.49 3.14
N GLY A 586 -25.86 22.25 4.22
CA GLY A 586 -25.95 21.73 5.58
C GLY A 586 -27.41 21.48 6.03
N GLU A 587 -27.60 20.70 7.05
CA GLU A 587 -28.90 20.36 7.66
C GLU A 587 -29.67 21.58 8.20
N ASN A 588 -28.95 22.65 8.56
CA ASN A 588 -29.52 23.93 8.98
C ASN A 588 -30.00 24.79 7.80
N GLY A 589 -29.92 24.30 6.56
CA GLY A 589 -30.30 25.00 5.34
C GLY A 589 -29.25 25.96 4.78
N THR A 590 -28.09 26.11 5.42
CA THR A 590 -26.97 26.89 4.87
C THR A 590 -26.47 26.23 3.59
N VAL A 591 -26.21 27.04 2.55
CA VAL A 591 -25.69 26.58 1.27
C VAL A 591 -24.42 27.34 0.91
N TRP A 592 -23.34 26.62 0.69
CA TRP A 592 -22.08 27.15 0.16
C TRP A 592 -21.91 26.73 -1.29
N THR A 593 -21.32 27.58 -2.11
CA THR A 593 -21.18 27.30 -3.55
C THR A 593 -19.81 27.69 -4.07
N GLN A 594 -19.34 26.97 -5.10
CA GLN A 594 -18.15 27.32 -5.88
C GLN A 594 -18.37 27.05 -7.36
N HIS A 595 -17.60 27.70 -8.23
CA HIS A 595 -17.70 27.52 -9.67
C HIS A 595 -16.80 26.37 -10.14
N LEU A 596 -17.31 25.59 -11.10
CA LEU A 596 -16.58 24.54 -11.79
C LEU A 596 -16.72 24.73 -13.30
N MET A 597 -15.60 24.66 -14.01
CA MET A 597 -15.59 24.59 -15.47
C MET A 597 -15.29 23.14 -15.89
N VAL A 598 -16.11 22.59 -16.78
CA VAL A 598 -15.90 21.28 -17.39
C VAL A 598 -15.52 21.50 -18.86
N HIS A 599 -14.44 20.84 -19.31
CA HIS A 599 -13.93 20.88 -20.69
C HIS A 599 -14.26 19.66 -21.52
#